data_646e0011a5de7e31edb72405e2701694
#
_entry.id   646e0011a5de7e31edb72405e2701694
#
_cell.length_a   1.000
_cell.length_b   1.000
_cell.length_c   1.000
_cell.angle_alpha   90.00
_cell.angle_beta   90.00
_cell.angle_gamma   90.00
#
_symmetry.space_group_name_H-M   'P 1'
#
loop_
_entity.id
_entity.type
_entity.pdbx_description
1 polymer ?
#
loop_
_entity_poly.entity_id
_entity_poly.type
_entity_poly.pdbx_seq_one_letter_code
_entity_poly.pdbx_strand_id
1 'polypeptide(L)'
;MKKRIALVTGGFSGEAVISYKSAITIDKNLDREKFDVYKIDINPNGWFYELADGAKTEIDKNDFSLLVNGKKINFDAVFIGMHGTPGEDGKLQGYFDTLKIPYTSCDAATSALTFNKRFTVAVAAFSGISVANSVVLIKNAFQSPDEVAGKLKFPVFVKPNNGGSSIGMSKVNKMSDEFGSAIEKAFREGSSPK
;
A
#
# COMPACT_ATOMS: atom_id res chain seq x y z
N MET A 1 5.15 -17.07 27.75
CA MET A 1 3.88 -16.90 27.02
C MET A 1 4.23 -16.40 25.63
N LYS A 2 3.67 -16.99 24.56
CA LYS A 2 3.91 -16.54 23.19
C LYS A 2 3.28 -15.15 22.99
N LYS A 3 3.91 -14.35 22.12
CA LYS A 3 3.34 -13.07 21.69
C LYS A 3 2.30 -13.29 20.60
N ARG A 4 1.18 -12.58 20.66
CA ARG A 4 0.11 -12.65 19.66
C ARG A 4 0.37 -11.61 18.57
N ILE A 5 0.59 -12.10 17.36
CA ILE A 5 0.89 -11.26 16.19
C ILE A 5 -0.28 -11.29 15.21
N ALA A 6 -0.81 -10.13 14.88
CA ALA A 6 -1.70 -10.00 13.74
C ALA A 6 -0.86 -9.83 12.47
N LEU A 7 -0.86 -10.82 11.59
CA LEU A 7 -0.30 -10.70 10.25
C LEU A 7 -1.36 -10.13 9.32
N VAL A 8 -1.29 -8.83 9.00
CA VAL A 8 -2.26 -8.20 8.11
C VAL A 8 -1.86 -8.34 6.67
N THR A 9 -2.83 -8.66 5.81
CA THR A 9 -2.69 -8.90 4.36
C THR A 9 -3.92 -8.39 3.62
N GLY A 10 -3.95 -8.55 2.28
CA GLY A 10 -5.02 -8.05 1.43
C GLY A 10 -4.68 -6.68 0.85
N GLY A 11 -5.57 -5.72 1.00
CA GLY A 11 -5.44 -4.35 0.48
C GLY A 11 -6.61 -3.95 -0.42
N PHE A 12 -6.62 -2.66 -0.80
CA PHE A 12 -7.70 -2.03 -1.56
C PHE A 12 -7.29 -1.72 -3.01
N SER A 13 -6.15 -2.24 -3.46
CA SER A 13 -5.61 -2.02 -4.80
C SER A 13 -5.32 -3.34 -5.51
N GLY A 14 -4.93 -3.29 -6.77
CA GLY A 14 -4.48 -4.46 -7.52
C GLY A 14 -3.27 -5.19 -6.90
N GLU A 15 -2.59 -4.58 -5.91
CA GLU A 15 -1.47 -5.17 -5.18
C GLU A 15 -1.91 -6.22 -4.14
N ALA A 16 -3.22 -6.34 -3.83
CA ALA A 16 -3.73 -7.33 -2.89
C ALA A 16 -3.28 -8.76 -3.23
N VAL A 17 -3.20 -9.11 -4.51
CA VAL A 17 -2.70 -10.42 -4.97
C VAL A 17 -1.26 -10.67 -4.53
N ILE A 18 -0.43 -9.63 -4.53
CA ILE A 18 0.96 -9.71 -4.05
C ILE A 18 0.99 -9.84 -2.53
N SER A 19 0.14 -9.08 -1.83
CA SER A 19 0.00 -9.15 -0.37
C SER A 19 -0.32 -10.57 0.11
N TYR A 20 -1.28 -11.24 -0.52
CA TYR A 20 -1.63 -12.63 -0.17
C TYR A 20 -0.46 -13.60 -0.35
N LYS A 21 0.31 -13.46 -1.44
CA LYS A 21 1.52 -14.28 -1.66
C LYS A 21 2.59 -14.01 -0.60
N SER A 22 2.84 -12.74 -0.29
CA SER A 22 3.78 -12.34 0.76
C SER A 22 3.36 -12.91 2.12
N ALA A 23 2.06 -12.81 2.46
CA ALA A 23 1.54 -13.33 3.72
C ALA A 23 1.75 -14.84 3.88
N ILE A 24 1.60 -15.62 2.83
CA ILE A 24 1.89 -17.08 2.86
C ILE A 24 3.36 -17.33 3.23
N THR A 25 4.28 -16.58 2.62
CA THR A 25 5.71 -16.72 2.89
C THR A 25 6.06 -16.27 4.31
N ILE A 26 5.51 -15.12 4.75
CA ILE A 26 5.74 -14.59 6.10
C ILE A 26 5.21 -15.58 7.14
N ASP A 27 3.97 -16.04 6.99
CA ASP A 27 3.31 -16.95 7.92
C ASP A 27 4.08 -18.25 8.09
N LYS A 28 4.61 -18.80 7.00
CA LYS A 28 5.43 -20.04 7.01
C LYS A 28 6.77 -19.87 7.76
N ASN A 29 7.33 -18.66 7.77
CA ASN A 29 8.66 -18.41 8.32
C ASN A 29 8.62 -17.74 9.71
N LEU A 30 7.45 -17.38 10.24
CA LEU A 30 7.34 -16.88 11.61
C LEU A 30 7.55 -18.01 12.62
N ASP A 31 8.40 -17.75 13.62
CA ASP A 31 8.76 -18.68 14.69
C ASP A 31 7.55 -19.00 15.59
N ARG A 32 6.98 -20.19 15.41
CA ARG A 32 5.79 -20.64 16.17
C ARG A 32 6.11 -21.01 17.62
N GLU A 33 7.34 -21.08 18.02
CA GLU A 33 7.70 -21.24 19.44
C GLU A 33 7.57 -19.92 20.19
N LYS A 34 7.75 -18.78 19.50
CA LYS A 34 7.68 -17.43 20.07
C LYS A 34 6.36 -16.72 19.81
N PHE A 35 5.68 -17.02 18.68
CA PHE A 35 4.54 -16.26 18.21
C PHE A 35 3.30 -17.13 17.97
N ASP A 36 2.15 -16.66 18.46
CA ASP A 36 0.82 -17.07 18.00
C ASP A 36 0.38 -16.09 16.91
N VAL A 37 0.29 -16.56 15.67
CA VAL A 37 0.04 -15.71 14.50
C VAL A 37 -1.40 -15.84 14.03
N TYR A 38 -2.04 -14.69 13.86
CA TYR A 38 -3.40 -14.54 13.36
C TYR A 38 -3.34 -13.78 12.04
N LYS A 39 -3.66 -14.45 10.93
CA LYS A 39 -3.68 -13.81 9.61
C LYS A 39 -4.99 -13.06 9.41
N ILE A 40 -4.91 -11.74 9.31
CA ILE A 40 -6.05 -10.84 9.16
C ILE A 40 -6.10 -10.35 7.71
N ASP A 41 -7.20 -10.66 7.02
CA ASP A 41 -7.48 -10.18 5.67
C ASP A 41 -8.21 -8.84 5.73
N ILE A 42 -7.55 -7.78 5.27
CA ILE A 42 -8.11 -6.43 5.17
C ILE A 42 -8.44 -6.17 3.71
N ASN A 43 -9.72 -6.10 3.39
CA ASN A 43 -10.20 -5.90 2.02
C ASN A 43 -11.40 -4.94 2.00
N PRO A 44 -11.90 -4.51 0.81
CA PRO A 44 -13.01 -3.56 0.73
C PRO A 44 -14.31 -4.00 1.42
N ASN A 45 -14.52 -5.31 1.64
CA ASN A 45 -15.73 -5.85 2.28
C ASN A 45 -15.63 -5.88 3.81
N GLY A 46 -14.42 -5.76 4.37
CA GLY A 46 -14.21 -5.82 5.82
C GLY A 46 -12.82 -6.32 6.22
N TRP A 47 -12.65 -6.52 7.50
CA TRP A 47 -11.40 -7.01 8.12
C TRP A 47 -11.70 -8.34 8.80
N PHE A 48 -11.14 -9.43 8.29
CA PHE A 48 -11.57 -10.77 8.67
C PHE A 48 -10.40 -11.65 9.12
N TYR A 49 -10.69 -12.47 10.11
CA TYR A 49 -9.91 -13.65 10.46
C TYR A 49 -10.69 -14.90 10.02
N GLU A 50 -10.01 -15.83 9.36
CA GLU A 50 -10.59 -17.12 8.97
C GLU A 50 -10.26 -18.18 10.02
N LEU A 51 -11.31 -18.77 10.57
CA LEU A 51 -11.23 -19.87 11.53
C LEU A 51 -10.81 -21.18 10.84
N ALA A 52 -10.43 -22.17 11.63
CA ALA A 52 -9.99 -23.47 11.12
C ALA A 52 -11.07 -24.25 10.33
N ASP A 53 -12.33 -23.97 10.60
CA ASP A 53 -13.49 -24.51 9.89
C ASP A 53 -13.88 -23.73 8.62
N GLY A 54 -13.11 -22.68 8.29
CA GLY A 54 -13.36 -21.80 7.14
C GLY A 54 -14.35 -20.66 7.41
N ALA A 55 -14.97 -20.61 8.58
CA ALA A 55 -15.84 -19.50 8.96
C ALA A 55 -14.99 -18.21 9.16
N LYS A 56 -15.58 -17.06 8.83
CA LYS A 56 -14.92 -15.76 9.00
C LYS A 56 -15.52 -15.02 10.18
N THR A 57 -14.66 -14.46 11.00
CA THR A 57 -15.05 -13.54 12.07
C THR A 57 -14.43 -12.15 11.80
N GLU A 58 -15.20 -11.10 12.04
CA GLU A 58 -14.76 -9.73 11.80
C GLU A 58 -13.91 -9.22 12.97
N ILE A 59 -12.91 -8.41 12.64
CA ILE A 59 -12.09 -7.67 13.61
C ILE A 59 -12.92 -6.49 14.16
N ASP A 60 -12.92 -6.30 15.47
CA ASP A 60 -13.42 -5.07 16.08
C ASP A 60 -12.46 -3.92 15.77
N LYS A 61 -12.90 -3.01 14.89
CA LYS A 61 -12.09 -1.86 14.46
C LYS A 61 -11.94 -0.77 15.51
N ASN A 62 -12.67 -0.83 16.63
CA ASN A 62 -12.55 0.15 17.70
C ASN A 62 -11.25 -0.04 18.50
N ASP A 63 -10.77 -1.29 18.62
CA ASP A 63 -9.58 -1.62 19.40
C ASP A 63 -8.68 -2.68 18.73
N PHE A 64 -8.98 -3.02 17.49
CA PHE A 64 -8.28 -4.05 16.71
C PHE A 64 -8.22 -5.41 17.42
N SER A 65 -9.31 -5.81 18.05
CA SER A 65 -9.43 -7.11 18.72
C SER A 65 -10.21 -8.12 17.88
N LEU A 66 -10.04 -9.39 18.22
CA LEU A 66 -10.68 -10.53 17.59
C LEU A 66 -11.47 -11.33 18.63
N LEU A 67 -12.72 -11.69 18.31
CA LEU A 67 -13.52 -12.56 19.15
C LEU A 67 -13.55 -13.99 18.57
N VAL A 68 -12.96 -14.96 19.27
CA VAL A 68 -12.96 -16.38 18.87
C VAL A 68 -13.52 -17.21 20.03
N ASN A 69 -14.55 -17.98 19.76
CA ASN A 69 -15.21 -18.84 20.75
C ASN A 69 -15.56 -18.11 22.07
N GLY A 70 -16.09 -16.90 21.95
CA GLY A 70 -16.45 -16.05 23.10
C GLY A 70 -15.25 -15.43 23.85
N LYS A 71 -14.01 -15.68 23.42
CA LYS A 71 -12.80 -15.13 24.02
C LYS A 71 -12.27 -13.97 23.18
N LYS A 72 -12.11 -12.81 23.82
CA LYS A 72 -11.46 -11.64 23.22
C LYS A 72 -9.95 -11.84 23.14
N ILE A 73 -9.40 -11.62 21.96
CA ILE A 73 -7.96 -11.71 21.67
C ILE A 73 -7.48 -10.31 21.29
N ASN A 74 -6.53 -9.79 22.05
CA ASN A 74 -5.79 -8.57 21.73
C ASN A 74 -4.42 -8.97 21.19
N PHE A 75 -3.87 -8.18 20.29
CA PHE A 75 -2.56 -8.43 19.68
C PHE A 75 -1.46 -7.64 20.37
N ASP A 76 -0.30 -8.27 20.56
CA ASP A 76 0.89 -7.63 21.12
C ASP A 76 1.60 -6.77 20.07
N ALA A 77 1.48 -7.13 18.80
CA ALA A 77 2.01 -6.36 17.67
C ALA A 77 1.34 -6.76 16.35
N VAL A 78 1.48 -5.92 15.34
CA VAL A 78 1.02 -6.15 13.98
C VAL A 78 2.20 -6.32 13.04
N PHE A 79 2.20 -7.40 12.26
CA PHE A 79 3.09 -7.55 11.12
C PHE A 79 2.33 -7.10 9.86
N ILE A 80 2.75 -5.97 9.28
CA ILE A 80 2.16 -5.45 8.06
C ILE A 80 2.79 -6.18 6.87
N GLY A 81 2.10 -7.21 6.36
CA GLY A 81 2.49 -7.99 5.17
C GLY A 81 1.72 -7.55 3.92
N MET A 82 1.26 -6.32 3.89
CA MET A 82 0.40 -5.75 2.86
C MET A 82 1.17 -4.83 1.94
N HIS A 83 0.94 -4.95 0.62
CA HIS A 83 1.42 -4.04 -0.41
C HIS A 83 0.29 -3.08 -0.82
N GLY A 84 0.66 -1.85 -1.15
CA GLY A 84 -0.27 -0.81 -1.54
C GLY A 84 -1.11 -0.26 -0.38
N THR A 85 -2.23 0.37 -0.73
CA THR A 85 -3.17 0.96 0.26
C THR A 85 -4.01 -0.14 0.91
N PRO A 86 -4.28 -0.06 2.23
CA PRO A 86 -3.87 0.92 3.22
C PRO A 86 -2.55 0.56 3.95
N GLY A 87 -1.78 -0.43 3.48
CA GLY A 87 -0.61 -0.98 4.17
C GLY A 87 0.66 -0.14 4.06
N GLU A 88 0.83 0.60 2.95
CA GLU A 88 2.06 1.35 2.68
C GLU A 88 1.86 2.87 2.65
N ASP A 89 0.63 3.37 2.70
CA ASP A 89 0.30 4.79 2.54
C ASP A 89 0.06 5.56 3.85
N GLY A 90 0.45 4.98 4.98
CA GLY A 90 0.35 5.60 6.30
C GLY A 90 -0.99 5.42 7.01
N LYS A 91 -2.02 4.88 6.35
CA LYS A 91 -3.37 4.76 6.93
C LYS A 91 -3.45 3.72 8.03
N LEU A 92 -2.92 2.51 7.81
CA LEU A 92 -2.87 1.48 8.86
C LEU A 92 -1.91 1.88 9.97
N GLN A 93 -0.78 2.50 9.63
CA GLN A 93 0.18 2.99 10.61
C GLN A 93 -0.48 4.00 11.55
N GLY A 94 -1.17 5.04 11.01
CA GLY A 94 -1.88 6.02 11.82
C GLY A 94 -3.02 5.42 12.66
N TYR A 95 -3.70 4.40 12.14
CA TYR A 95 -4.71 3.67 12.90
C TYR A 95 -4.07 2.93 14.09
N PHE A 96 -2.98 2.19 13.89
CA PHE A 96 -2.29 1.47 14.98
C PHE A 96 -1.60 2.42 15.96
N ASP A 97 -1.09 3.58 15.50
CA ASP A 97 -0.56 4.62 16.37
C ASP A 97 -1.61 5.12 17.37
N THR A 98 -2.85 5.36 16.91
CA THR A 98 -3.95 5.80 17.79
C THR A 98 -4.35 4.74 18.82
N LEU A 99 -4.22 3.47 18.47
CA LEU A 99 -4.49 2.33 19.37
C LEU A 99 -3.28 1.95 20.22
N LYS A 100 -2.12 2.56 20.00
CA LYS A 100 -0.85 2.22 20.68
C LYS A 100 -0.44 0.75 20.49
N ILE A 101 -0.74 0.18 19.32
CA ILE A 101 -0.36 -1.17 18.95
C ILE A 101 0.93 -1.10 18.12
N PRO A 102 2.03 -1.70 18.55
CA PRO A 102 3.28 -1.74 17.79
C PRO A 102 3.08 -2.47 16.45
N TYR A 103 3.77 -1.99 15.40
CA TYR A 103 3.71 -2.62 14.08
C TYR A 103 5.07 -2.61 13.38
N THR A 104 5.22 -3.49 12.37
CA THR A 104 6.36 -3.46 11.46
C THR A 104 6.08 -2.46 10.36
N SER A 105 7.03 -1.64 9.98
CA SER A 105 7.01 -0.63 8.91
C SER A 105 7.57 0.71 9.42
N CYS A 106 7.69 1.69 8.52
CA CYS A 106 7.90 3.09 8.89
C CYS A 106 6.65 3.63 9.61
N ASP A 107 6.80 4.78 10.27
CA ASP A 107 5.67 5.51 10.84
C ASP A 107 4.70 6.03 9.77
N ALA A 108 3.54 6.53 10.21
CA ALA A 108 2.49 7.00 9.31
C ALA A 108 2.97 8.13 8.38
N ALA A 109 3.76 9.09 8.88
CA ALA A 109 4.24 10.23 8.10
C ALA A 109 5.25 9.79 7.02
N THR A 110 6.22 8.96 7.38
CA THR A 110 7.21 8.41 6.46
C THR A 110 6.54 7.54 5.39
N SER A 111 5.61 6.67 5.79
CA SER A 111 4.86 5.82 4.87
C SER A 111 4.05 6.65 3.86
N ALA A 112 3.29 7.64 4.33
CA ALA A 112 2.50 8.52 3.46
C ALA A 112 3.38 9.31 2.48
N LEU A 113 4.52 9.83 2.96
CA LEU A 113 5.46 10.57 2.15
C LEU A 113 6.08 9.68 1.05
N THR A 114 6.61 8.52 1.43
CA THR A 114 7.35 7.65 0.50
C THR A 114 6.45 6.93 -0.50
N PHE A 115 5.20 6.68 -0.15
CA PHE A 115 4.21 6.10 -1.07
C PHE A 115 3.79 7.08 -2.18
N ASN A 116 3.84 8.39 -1.89
CA ASN A 116 3.50 9.45 -2.84
C ASN A 116 4.75 9.93 -3.59
N LYS A 117 4.87 9.57 -4.88
CA LYS A 117 6.05 9.86 -5.70
C LYS A 117 6.36 11.36 -5.82
N ARG A 118 5.32 12.20 -5.92
CA ARG A 118 5.49 13.66 -5.94
C ARG A 118 6.11 14.17 -4.65
N PHE A 119 5.62 13.71 -3.51
CA PHE A 119 6.13 14.13 -2.21
C PHE A 119 7.55 13.62 -1.99
N THR A 120 7.81 12.35 -2.32
CA THR A 120 9.17 11.78 -2.23
C THR A 120 10.18 12.58 -3.06
N VAL A 121 9.85 12.88 -4.33
CA VAL A 121 10.73 13.64 -5.22
C VAL A 121 10.94 15.06 -4.70
N ALA A 122 9.90 15.74 -4.21
CA ALA A 122 9.99 17.09 -3.68
C ALA A 122 10.89 17.16 -2.44
N VAL A 123 10.73 16.24 -1.50
CA VAL A 123 11.54 16.19 -0.26
C VAL A 123 12.98 15.80 -0.58
N ALA A 124 13.21 14.83 -1.45
CA ALA A 124 14.54 14.42 -1.87
C ALA A 124 15.30 15.60 -2.55
N ALA A 125 14.65 16.30 -3.47
CA ALA A 125 15.22 17.46 -4.14
C ALA A 125 15.53 18.59 -3.13
N PHE A 126 14.61 18.88 -2.23
CA PHE A 126 14.81 19.87 -1.16
C PHE A 126 16.00 19.52 -0.25
N SER A 127 16.24 18.23 -0.04
CA SER A 127 17.38 17.71 0.74
C SER A 127 18.69 17.64 -0.04
N GLY A 128 18.76 18.19 -1.26
CA GLY A 128 19.96 18.22 -2.10
C GLY A 128 20.26 16.91 -2.83
N ILE A 129 19.34 15.94 -2.82
CA ILE A 129 19.49 14.69 -3.56
C ILE A 129 19.11 14.92 -5.02
N SER A 130 19.97 14.50 -5.95
CA SER A 130 19.67 14.57 -7.38
C SER A 130 18.48 13.68 -7.74
N VAL A 131 17.44 14.27 -8.34
CA VAL A 131 16.24 13.59 -8.78
C VAL A 131 16.03 13.76 -10.29
N ALA A 132 15.33 12.80 -10.90
CA ALA A 132 14.96 12.90 -12.30
C ALA A 132 13.94 14.02 -12.52
N ASN A 133 14.04 14.71 -13.66
CA ASN A 133 13.01 15.67 -14.08
C ASN A 133 11.66 14.95 -14.19
N SER A 134 10.65 15.56 -13.62
CA SER A 134 9.29 14.98 -13.61
C SER A 134 8.24 16.07 -13.72
N VAL A 135 7.11 15.70 -14.32
CA VAL A 135 5.91 16.54 -14.42
C VAL A 135 4.76 15.78 -13.76
N VAL A 136 4.03 16.47 -12.89
CA VAL A 136 2.84 15.92 -12.24
C VAL A 136 1.62 16.33 -13.04
N LEU A 137 0.81 15.34 -13.44
CA LEU A 137 -0.45 15.56 -14.14
C LEU A 137 -1.61 15.36 -13.17
N ILE A 138 -2.59 16.25 -13.25
CA ILE A 138 -3.84 16.21 -12.48
C ILE A 138 -4.98 15.95 -13.45
N LYS A 139 -5.78 14.92 -13.20
CA LYS A 139 -6.75 14.33 -14.13
C LYS A 139 -7.64 15.36 -14.87
N ASN A 140 -8.09 16.39 -14.20
CA ASN A 140 -9.02 17.39 -14.81
C ASN A 140 -8.37 18.76 -15.04
N ALA A 141 -7.06 18.87 -14.90
CA ALA A 141 -6.30 20.12 -14.99
C ALA A 141 -4.92 19.90 -15.61
N PHE A 142 -4.75 18.87 -16.43
CA PHE A 142 -3.46 18.62 -17.06
C PHE A 142 -3.32 19.39 -18.37
N GLN A 143 -2.10 19.72 -18.69
CA GLN A 143 -1.69 20.26 -19.98
C GLN A 143 -1.82 19.22 -21.08
N SER A 144 -1.86 19.64 -22.33
CA SER A 144 -1.87 18.70 -23.44
C SER A 144 -0.63 17.80 -23.42
N PRO A 145 -0.70 16.58 -24.00
CA PRO A 145 0.47 15.72 -24.11
C PRO A 145 1.68 16.41 -24.75
N ASP A 146 1.48 17.26 -25.74
CA ASP A 146 2.56 18.01 -26.40
C ASP A 146 3.25 19.02 -25.46
N GLU A 147 2.47 19.76 -24.66
CA GLU A 147 3.01 20.69 -23.66
C GLU A 147 3.83 19.98 -22.59
N VAL A 148 3.37 18.80 -22.16
CA VAL A 148 4.10 17.96 -21.20
C VAL A 148 5.38 17.41 -21.82
N ALA A 149 5.30 16.89 -23.03
CA ALA A 149 6.45 16.36 -23.77
C ALA A 149 7.54 17.40 -23.98
N GLY A 150 7.16 18.66 -24.24
CA GLY A 150 8.13 19.78 -24.38
C GLY A 150 8.96 20.05 -23.12
N LYS A 151 8.53 19.58 -21.93
CA LYS A 151 9.23 19.75 -20.65
C LYS A 151 10.13 18.56 -20.28
N LEU A 152 10.08 17.48 -21.04
CA LEU A 152 10.73 16.21 -20.73
C LEU A 152 11.64 15.75 -21.89
N LYS A 153 12.64 14.94 -21.58
CA LYS A 153 13.47 14.24 -22.58
C LYS A 153 13.09 12.76 -22.59
N PHE A 154 12.72 12.27 -23.77
CA PHE A 154 12.43 10.84 -23.95
C PHE A 154 13.72 9.99 -23.91
N PRO A 155 13.66 8.72 -23.43
CA PRO A 155 12.45 8.02 -22.98
C PRO A 155 11.95 8.50 -21.62
N VAL A 156 10.62 8.42 -21.40
CA VAL A 156 9.98 8.77 -20.14
C VAL A 156 9.23 7.58 -19.54
N PHE A 157 9.05 7.59 -18.22
CA PHE A 157 8.14 6.68 -17.52
C PHE A 157 6.91 7.44 -17.08
N VAL A 158 5.75 7.01 -17.56
CA VAL A 158 4.44 7.48 -17.10
C VAL A 158 3.94 6.48 -16.07
N LYS A 159 3.55 6.96 -14.89
CA LYS A 159 3.12 6.09 -13.78
C LYS A 159 2.17 6.81 -12.83
N PRO A 160 1.30 6.06 -12.11
CA PRO A 160 0.49 6.64 -11.04
C PRO A 160 1.36 7.33 -9.98
N ASN A 161 0.85 8.43 -9.42
CA ASN A 161 1.54 9.11 -8.32
C ASN A 161 1.64 8.23 -7.06
N ASN A 162 0.54 7.54 -6.72
CA ASN A 162 0.45 6.58 -5.64
C ASN A 162 0.37 5.15 -6.20
N GLY A 163 0.82 4.17 -5.44
CA GLY A 163 0.86 2.78 -5.85
C GLY A 163 2.28 2.27 -6.12
N GLY A 164 2.41 0.97 -6.19
CA GLY A 164 3.67 0.24 -6.34
C GLY A 164 3.59 -0.86 -7.40
N SER A 165 4.46 -1.86 -7.27
CA SER A 165 4.52 -3.07 -8.12
C SER A 165 4.48 -2.82 -9.63
N SER A 166 4.85 -1.60 -10.08
CA SER A 166 4.79 -1.14 -11.47
C SER A 166 3.38 -1.18 -12.11
N ILE A 167 2.32 -1.29 -11.30
CA ILE A 167 0.94 -1.26 -11.79
C ILE A 167 0.65 0.12 -12.38
N GLY A 168 0.08 0.15 -13.59
CA GLY A 168 -0.22 1.39 -14.31
C GLY A 168 1.00 2.11 -14.91
N MET A 169 2.21 1.56 -14.76
CA MET A 169 3.43 2.13 -15.34
C MET A 169 3.55 1.81 -16.84
N SER A 170 4.05 2.76 -17.61
CA SER A 170 4.43 2.59 -19.01
C SER A 170 5.74 3.32 -19.31
N LYS A 171 6.65 2.69 -20.06
CA LYS A 171 7.81 3.34 -20.65
C LYS A 171 7.43 3.82 -22.04
N VAL A 172 7.64 5.10 -22.33
CA VAL A 172 7.38 5.71 -23.64
C VAL A 172 8.70 6.21 -24.21
N ASN A 173 9.08 5.69 -25.37
CA ASN A 173 10.39 5.95 -25.96
C ASN A 173 10.45 7.26 -26.79
N LYS A 174 9.31 7.69 -27.33
CA LYS A 174 9.18 8.92 -28.12
C LYS A 174 7.78 9.48 -28.00
N MET A 175 7.60 10.75 -28.36
CA MET A 175 6.28 11.34 -28.49
C MET A 175 5.48 10.62 -29.57
N SER A 176 4.34 10.06 -29.23
CA SER A 176 3.41 9.32 -30.09
C SER A 176 2.07 9.17 -29.39
N ASP A 177 1.08 8.58 -30.05
CA ASP A 177 -0.24 8.25 -29.46
C ASP A 177 -0.13 7.34 -28.22
N GLU A 178 0.96 6.57 -28.09
CA GLU A 178 1.27 5.77 -26.90
C GLU A 178 1.42 6.64 -25.65
N PHE A 179 1.87 7.90 -25.77
CA PHE A 179 2.05 8.78 -24.62
C PHE A 179 0.71 9.14 -23.98
N GLY A 180 -0.30 9.50 -24.80
CA GLY A 180 -1.68 9.73 -24.33
C GLY A 180 -2.28 8.49 -23.65
N SER A 181 -2.17 7.34 -24.31
CA SER A 181 -2.65 6.06 -23.77
C SER A 181 -1.96 5.68 -22.45
N ALA A 182 -0.67 5.96 -22.31
CA ALA A 182 0.07 5.74 -21.05
C ALA A 182 -0.42 6.64 -19.92
N ILE A 183 -0.75 7.90 -20.21
CA ILE A 183 -1.31 8.83 -19.23
C ILE A 183 -2.69 8.36 -18.77
N GLU A 184 -3.56 7.97 -19.69
CA GLU A 184 -4.89 7.45 -19.37
C GLU A 184 -4.82 6.18 -18.50
N LYS A 185 -3.91 5.26 -18.85
CA LYS A 185 -3.64 4.06 -18.05
C LYS A 185 -3.22 4.42 -16.65
N ALA A 186 -2.27 5.36 -16.49
CA ALA A 186 -1.80 5.77 -15.18
C ALA A 186 -2.90 6.41 -14.32
N PHE A 187 -3.79 7.20 -14.92
CA PHE A 187 -4.95 7.78 -14.23
C PHE A 187 -5.98 6.74 -13.82
N ARG A 188 -6.21 5.70 -14.63
CA ARG A 188 -7.15 4.63 -14.31
C ARG A 188 -6.66 3.81 -13.11
N GLU A 189 -5.39 3.40 -13.13
CA GLU A 189 -4.81 2.57 -12.09
C GLU A 189 -4.47 3.35 -10.81
N GLY A 190 -4.20 4.65 -10.92
CA GLY A 190 -3.90 5.52 -9.77
C GLY A 190 -5.14 6.03 -9.02
N SER A 191 -6.34 5.73 -9.52
CA SER A 191 -7.60 6.05 -8.84
C SER A 191 -7.86 4.98 -7.78
N SER A 192 -7.38 5.18 -6.56
CA SER A 192 -7.89 4.38 -5.43
C SER A 192 -9.41 4.55 -5.37
N PRO A 193 -10.19 3.49 -5.14
CA PRO A 193 -11.61 3.66 -4.84
C PRO A 193 -11.76 4.64 -3.68
N LYS A 194 -12.65 5.63 -3.87
CA LYS A 194 -13.01 6.58 -2.83
C LYS A 194 -13.90 5.92 -1.81
#